data_1eee51b172e7dd1bdab8e17e26736e5e
#
_entry.id   1eee51b172e7dd1bdab8e17e26736e5e
#
_cell.length_a   1.000
_cell.length_b   1.000
_cell.length_c   1.000
_cell.angle_alpha   90.00
_cell.angle_beta   90.00
_cell.angle_gamma   90.00
#
_symmetry.space_group_name_H-M   'P 1'
#
loop_
_entity.id
_entity.type
_entity.pdbx_description
1 polymer ?
#
loop_
_entity_poly.entity_id
_entity_poly.type
_entity_poly.pdbx_seq_one_letter_code
_entity_poly.pdbx_strand_id
1 'polypeptide(L)'
;MPSPRAGAAARIAVTAPAASSFSFEPVFLVLATAAVYGYVRLAKRVERPSRGRVALFVLGALLIATSLNSPLETIAVHYLLVFHLLQNVMIADWAPPLLVLGLTPAMRALVAARGGRALALLTRPRVVLPVWLAVWYGVHLPVLYDYALRHPWLLNLEHGALIAAGLVFWWPVFSDLPHRLSSAVRLVYLGAAYAGSAFLSLALIFSARAFYGFYEAAPRLWGLSPQKDQNLGGILMNGEQLAVFFVAMSYFLLQLLSEDEESQRALEGR
;
A
#
# COMPACT_ATOMS: atom_id res chain seq x y z
N MET A 1 -9.23 -43.58 6.20
CA MET A 1 -8.81 -42.81 5.03
C MET A 1 -8.41 -41.41 5.51
N PRO A 2 -7.24 -40.90 5.16
CA PRO A 2 -6.87 -39.51 5.50
C PRO A 2 -7.84 -38.56 4.85
N SER A 3 -8.22 -37.49 5.54
CA SER A 3 -9.16 -36.52 5.01
C SER A 3 -8.59 -35.85 3.74
N PRO A 4 -9.42 -35.41 2.78
CA PRO A 4 -8.94 -34.71 1.58
C PRO A 4 -8.09 -33.48 1.90
N ARG A 5 -8.33 -32.84 3.06
CA ARG A 5 -7.56 -31.71 3.59
C ARG A 5 -6.12 -32.09 4.00
N ALA A 6 -5.94 -33.28 4.61
CA ALA A 6 -4.60 -33.76 4.97
C ALA A 6 -3.73 -34.05 3.74
N GLY A 7 -4.32 -34.57 2.68
CA GLY A 7 -3.61 -34.82 1.41
C GLY A 7 -3.22 -33.55 0.67
N ALA A 8 -4.04 -32.50 0.72
CA ALA A 8 -3.74 -31.19 0.13
C ALA A 8 -2.63 -30.47 0.93
N ALA A 9 -2.70 -30.49 2.26
CA ALA A 9 -1.67 -29.92 3.13
C ALA A 9 -0.31 -30.61 2.93
N ALA A 10 -0.32 -31.95 2.82
CA ALA A 10 0.92 -32.71 2.55
C ALA A 10 1.51 -32.37 1.16
N ARG A 11 0.69 -32.18 0.13
CA ARG A 11 1.15 -31.78 -1.20
C ARG A 11 1.74 -30.36 -1.21
N ILE A 12 1.12 -29.41 -0.52
CA ILE A 12 1.64 -28.02 -0.39
C ILE A 12 2.97 -28.03 0.36
N ALA A 13 3.10 -28.80 1.43
CA ALA A 13 4.33 -28.92 2.21
C ALA A 13 5.51 -29.50 1.41
N VAL A 14 5.23 -30.43 0.49
CA VAL A 14 6.27 -31.07 -0.35
C VAL A 14 6.75 -30.14 -1.48
N THR A 15 5.95 -29.17 -1.90
CA THR A 15 6.26 -28.32 -3.06
C THR A 15 6.65 -26.88 -2.68
N ALA A 16 6.55 -26.50 -1.40
CA ALA A 16 6.91 -25.14 -0.98
C ALA A 16 8.43 -24.92 -1.10
N PRO A 17 8.89 -23.83 -1.75
CA PRO A 17 10.32 -23.49 -1.85
C PRO A 17 10.91 -23.19 -0.48
N ALA A 18 12.24 -23.21 -0.33
CA ALA A 18 12.88 -22.82 0.93
C ALA A 18 12.48 -21.38 1.30
N ALA A 19 12.17 -21.12 2.57
CA ALA A 19 11.74 -19.79 3.03
C ALA A 19 12.78 -18.67 2.76
N SER A 20 14.06 -19.03 2.62
CA SER A 20 15.14 -18.11 2.27
C SER A 20 15.34 -17.95 0.76
N SER A 21 14.60 -18.68 -0.09
CA SER A 21 14.72 -18.53 -1.54
C SER A 21 14.14 -17.20 -2.01
N PHE A 22 14.67 -16.68 -3.11
CA PHE A 22 14.09 -15.50 -3.76
C PHE A 22 12.95 -15.93 -4.67
N SER A 23 11.82 -15.29 -4.52
CA SER A 23 10.76 -15.29 -5.51
C SER A 23 11.08 -14.27 -6.60
N PHE A 24 10.53 -14.45 -7.78
CA PHE A 24 10.81 -13.58 -8.91
C PHE A 24 9.53 -13.19 -9.64
N GLU A 25 9.11 -11.94 -9.42
CA GLU A 25 7.93 -11.34 -10.07
C GLU A 25 8.36 -10.30 -11.11
N PRO A 26 8.65 -10.74 -12.36
CA PRO A 26 9.27 -9.89 -13.38
C PRO A 26 8.42 -8.67 -13.76
N VAL A 27 7.10 -8.76 -13.66
CA VAL A 27 6.20 -7.65 -13.98
C VAL A 27 6.52 -6.42 -13.13
N PHE A 28 6.67 -6.59 -11.82
CA PHE A 28 6.94 -5.47 -10.90
C PHE A 28 8.36 -4.96 -10.99
N LEU A 29 9.34 -5.80 -11.33
CA LEU A 29 10.69 -5.34 -11.63
C LEU A 29 10.71 -4.45 -12.89
N VAL A 30 10.01 -4.86 -13.93
CA VAL A 30 9.88 -4.08 -15.17
C VAL A 30 9.16 -2.76 -14.89
N LEU A 31 8.04 -2.79 -14.15
CA LEU A 31 7.30 -1.58 -13.79
C LEU A 31 8.12 -0.62 -12.92
N ALA A 32 8.81 -1.11 -11.90
CA ALA A 32 9.67 -0.29 -11.05
C ALA A 32 10.83 0.32 -11.87
N THR A 33 11.46 -0.46 -12.73
CA THR A 33 12.53 0.01 -13.63
C THR A 33 12.01 1.07 -14.61
N ALA A 34 10.84 0.83 -15.20
CA ALA A 34 10.20 1.79 -16.10
C ALA A 34 9.82 3.09 -15.38
N ALA A 35 9.33 3.00 -14.13
CA ALA A 35 9.04 4.16 -13.30
C ALA A 35 10.30 4.98 -13.01
N VAL A 36 11.40 4.33 -12.61
CA VAL A 36 12.70 5.00 -12.38
C VAL A 36 13.23 5.62 -13.67
N TYR A 37 13.17 4.90 -14.79
CA TYR A 37 13.57 5.44 -16.10
C TYR A 37 12.74 6.67 -16.48
N GLY A 38 11.42 6.59 -16.35
CA GLY A 38 10.50 7.70 -16.58
C GLY A 38 10.82 8.90 -15.69
N TYR A 39 11.09 8.66 -14.42
CA TYR A 39 11.50 9.69 -13.47
C TYR A 39 12.81 10.40 -13.89
N VAL A 40 13.83 9.64 -14.29
CA VAL A 40 15.09 10.20 -14.79
C VAL A 40 14.86 11.04 -16.06
N ARG A 41 13.98 10.59 -16.95
CA ARG A 41 13.61 11.36 -18.15
C ARG A 41 12.89 12.66 -17.80
N LEU A 42 11.98 12.64 -16.81
CA LEU A 42 11.33 13.85 -16.30
C LEU A 42 12.31 14.79 -15.61
N ALA A 43 13.25 14.26 -14.82
CA ALA A 43 14.29 15.03 -14.16
C ALA A 43 15.18 15.81 -15.15
N LYS A 44 15.43 15.23 -16.34
CA LYS A 44 16.22 15.87 -17.39
C LYS A 44 15.43 16.86 -18.25
N ARG A 45 14.09 16.68 -18.38
CA ARG A 45 13.28 17.43 -19.35
C ARG A 45 12.35 18.48 -18.72
N VAL A 46 11.98 18.31 -17.46
CA VAL A 46 10.97 19.14 -16.81
C VAL A 46 11.58 19.97 -15.69
N GLU A 47 12.06 19.33 -14.63
CA GLU A 47 12.64 19.99 -13.47
C GLU A 47 13.60 19.03 -12.77
N ARG A 48 14.78 19.51 -12.39
CA ARG A 48 15.78 18.72 -11.65
C ARG A 48 15.35 18.60 -10.18
N PRO A 49 15.06 17.38 -9.67
CA PRO A 49 14.65 17.18 -8.30
C PRO A 49 15.83 17.37 -7.33
N SER A 50 15.53 17.75 -6.08
CA SER A 50 16.51 17.72 -5.00
C SER A 50 16.92 16.28 -4.68
N ARG A 51 18.09 16.13 -4.03
CA ARG A 51 18.58 14.79 -3.60
C ARG A 51 17.57 14.06 -2.72
N GLY A 52 16.87 14.76 -1.83
CA GLY A 52 15.82 14.17 -0.98
C GLY A 52 14.66 13.62 -1.79
N ARG A 53 14.19 14.35 -2.83
CA ARG A 53 13.12 13.85 -3.71
C ARG A 53 13.56 12.62 -4.51
N VAL A 54 14.79 12.60 -4.99
CA VAL A 54 15.37 11.42 -5.66
C VAL A 54 15.39 10.24 -4.71
N ALA A 55 15.87 10.43 -3.48
CA ALA A 55 15.92 9.38 -2.47
C ALA A 55 14.52 8.82 -2.16
N LEU A 56 13.52 9.69 -1.97
CA LEU A 56 12.13 9.25 -1.75
C LEU A 56 11.58 8.43 -2.91
N PHE A 57 11.76 8.90 -4.16
CA PHE A 57 11.27 8.17 -5.32
C PHE A 57 11.94 6.81 -5.48
N VAL A 58 13.26 6.77 -5.35
CA VAL A 58 14.04 5.53 -5.45
C VAL A 58 13.65 4.56 -4.34
N LEU A 59 13.50 5.05 -3.10
CA LEU A 59 13.07 4.22 -1.97
C LEU A 59 11.67 3.61 -2.22
N GLY A 60 10.72 4.41 -2.71
CA GLY A 60 9.39 3.89 -3.08
C GLY A 60 9.46 2.81 -4.16
N ALA A 61 10.26 3.01 -5.21
CA ALA A 61 10.45 2.01 -6.27
C ALA A 61 11.15 0.74 -5.74
N LEU A 62 12.15 0.89 -4.87
CA LEU A 62 12.85 -0.22 -4.23
C LEU A 62 11.92 -1.02 -3.30
N LEU A 63 11.05 -0.35 -2.55
CA LEU A 63 10.05 -1.04 -1.70
C LEU A 63 9.16 -1.96 -2.53
N ILE A 64 8.64 -1.50 -3.67
CA ILE A 64 7.85 -2.35 -4.58
C ILE A 64 8.70 -3.50 -5.12
N ALA A 65 9.89 -3.21 -5.64
CA ALA A 65 10.74 -4.22 -6.23
C ALA A 65 11.18 -5.28 -5.23
N THR A 66 11.58 -4.89 -4.02
CA THR A 66 12.10 -5.82 -3.01
C THR A 66 11.00 -6.58 -2.27
N SER A 67 9.84 -5.95 -2.00
CA SER A 67 8.73 -6.66 -1.37
C SER A 67 8.22 -7.82 -2.23
N LEU A 68 8.22 -7.66 -3.56
CA LEU A 68 7.69 -8.64 -4.51
C LEU A 68 8.78 -9.51 -5.16
N ASN A 69 10.07 -9.35 -4.82
CA ASN A 69 11.18 -10.09 -5.42
C ASN A 69 12.29 -10.44 -4.42
N SER A 70 11.90 -10.95 -3.25
CA SER A 70 12.84 -11.31 -2.19
C SER A 70 12.31 -12.51 -1.40
N PRO A 71 13.04 -13.01 -0.39
CA PRO A 71 12.52 -14.01 0.52
C PRO A 71 11.23 -13.59 1.25
N LEU A 72 10.95 -12.28 1.35
CA LEU A 72 9.68 -11.78 1.86
C LEU A 72 8.49 -12.32 1.05
N GLU A 73 8.55 -12.21 -0.28
CA GLU A 73 7.55 -12.77 -1.20
C GLU A 73 7.40 -14.28 -1.01
N THR A 74 8.51 -15.00 -0.95
CA THR A 74 8.47 -16.46 -0.76
C THR A 74 7.77 -16.85 0.53
N ILE A 75 8.04 -16.15 1.64
CA ILE A 75 7.37 -16.40 2.91
C ILE A 75 5.90 -15.99 2.84
N ALA A 76 5.61 -14.85 2.23
CA ALA A 76 4.26 -14.31 2.07
C ALA A 76 3.34 -15.28 1.32
N VAL A 77 3.77 -15.75 0.14
CA VAL A 77 2.90 -16.54 -0.75
C VAL A 77 2.89 -18.05 -0.48
N HIS A 78 3.78 -18.55 0.40
CA HIS A 78 3.87 -19.98 0.66
C HIS A 78 3.71 -20.39 2.12
N TYR A 79 3.91 -19.46 3.08
CA TYR A 79 4.05 -19.83 4.48
C TYR A 79 3.16 -19.05 5.45
N LEU A 80 3.28 -17.72 5.49
CA LEU A 80 2.73 -16.90 6.56
C LEU A 80 1.96 -15.68 6.05
N LEU A 81 0.74 -15.55 6.52
CA LEU A 81 -0.15 -14.43 6.23
C LEU A 81 0.42 -13.08 6.72
N VAL A 82 1.06 -13.06 7.90
CA VAL A 82 1.65 -11.82 8.45
C VAL A 82 2.66 -11.18 7.49
N PHE A 83 3.43 -11.96 6.75
CA PHE A 83 4.37 -11.46 5.74
C PHE A 83 3.67 -10.98 4.48
N HIS A 84 2.56 -11.61 4.09
CA HIS A 84 1.77 -11.15 2.97
C HIS A 84 1.05 -9.82 3.30
N LEU A 85 0.52 -9.69 4.51
CA LEU A 85 -0.08 -8.43 4.96
C LEU A 85 0.98 -7.31 5.11
N LEU A 86 2.20 -7.63 5.57
CA LEU A 86 3.33 -6.69 5.54
C LEU A 86 3.62 -6.22 4.13
N GLN A 87 3.68 -7.13 3.19
CA GLN A 87 3.91 -6.82 1.77
C GLN A 87 2.81 -5.91 1.21
N ASN A 88 1.55 -6.22 1.50
CA ASN A 88 0.41 -5.40 1.06
C ASN A 88 0.51 -3.96 1.58
N VAL A 89 0.88 -3.72 2.86
CA VAL A 89 1.07 -2.36 3.36
C VAL A 89 2.31 -1.69 2.77
N MET A 90 3.39 -2.42 2.51
CA MET A 90 4.58 -1.86 1.85
C MET A 90 4.25 -1.30 0.45
N ILE A 91 3.48 -2.03 -0.34
CA ILE A 91 3.14 -1.63 -1.71
C ILE A 91 1.94 -0.68 -1.81
N ALA A 92 1.02 -0.69 -0.85
CA ALA A 92 -0.17 0.16 -0.85
C ALA A 92 0.00 1.47 -0.06
N ASP A 93 0.69 1.42 1.08
CA ASP A 93 0.73 2.53 2.04
C ASP A 93 2.12 3.16 2.20
N TRP A 94 3.24 2.44 1.97
CA TRP A 94 4.59 3.02 2.10
C TRP A 94 5.15 3.51 0.77
N ALA A 95 5.14 2.67 -0.25
CA ALA A 95 5.74 3.03 -1.53
C ALA A 95 5.02 4.18 -2.26
N PRO A 96 3.68 4.21 -2.37
CA PRO A 96 2.98 5.25 -3.10
C PRO A 96 3.23 6.68 -2.60
N PRO A 97 3.14 7.00 -1.28
CA PRO A 97 3.42 8.34 -0.79
C PRO A 97 4.87 8.76 -1.10
N LEU A 98 5.84 7.85 -1.00
CA LEU A 98 7.23 8.14 -1.32
C LEU A 98 7.42 8.46 -2.80
N LEU A 99 6.76 7.72 -3.69
CA LEU A 99 6.77 7.99 -5.12
C LEU A 99 6.17 9.37 -5.45
N VAL A 100 5.01 9.70 -4.85
CA VAL A 100 4.36 11.00 -5.08
C VAL A 100 5.18 12.17 -4.51
N LEU A 101 5.74 12.03 -3.30
CA LEU A 101 6.60 13.03 -2.67
C LEU A 101 7.91 13.23 -3.43
N GLY A 102 8.43 12.18 -4.07
CA GLY A 102 9.61 12.22 -4.91
C GLY A 102 9.45 13.08 -6.16
N LEU A 103 8.21 13.25 -6.67
CA LEU A 103 7.95 14.12 -7.83
C LEU A 103 8.07 15.59 -7.45
N THR A 104 8.68 16.39 -8.34
CA THR A 104 8.67 17.86 -8.20
C THR A 104 7.29 18.44 -8.52
N PRO A 105 7.00 19.70 -8.12
CA PRO A 105 5.75 20.36 -8.50
C PRO A 105 5.50 20.38 -10.00
N ALA A 106 6.52 20.66 -10.82
CA ALA A 106 6.39 20.67 -12.26
C ALA A 106 6.15 19.27 -12.86
N MET A 107 6.77 18.22 -12.29
CA MET A 107 6.48 16.83 -12.70
C MET A 107 5.04 16.45 -12.36
N ARG A 108 4.54 16.80 -11.17
CA ARG A 108 3.14 16.57 -10.79
C ARG A 108 2.17 17.31 -11.69
N ALA A 109 2.50 18.56 -12.06
CA ALA A 109 1.69 19.33 -13.00
C ALA A 109 1.62 18.65 -14.39
N LEU A 110 2.75 18.12 -14.88
CA LEU A 110 2.76 17.39 -16.14
C LEU A 110 1.96 16.08 -16.09
N VAL A 111 2.07 15.32 -14.98
CA VAL A 111 1.26 14.12 -14.77
C VAL A 111 -0.22 14.46 -14.71
N ALA A 112 -0.60 15.52 -13.99
CA ALA A 112 -1.98 15.98 -13.91
C ALA A 112 -2.53 16.42 -15.27
N ALA A 113 -1.74 17.14 -16.05
CA ALA A 113 -2.13 17.56 -17.41
C ALA A 113 -2.34 16.38 -18.36
N ARG A 114 -1.45 15.37 -18.31
CA ARG A 114 -1.57 14.16 -19.13
C ARG A 114 -2.69 13.22 -18.67
N GLY A 115 -2.90 13.11 -17.37
CA GLY A 115 -3.99 12.33 -16.79
C GLY A 115 -5.37 12.92 -17.06
N GLY A 116 -5.44 14.23 -17.30
CA GLY A 116 -6.63 14.94 -17.73
C GLY A 116 -7.87 14.66 -16.88
N ARG A 117 -9.00 14.41 -17.53
CA ARG A 117 -10.29 14.16 -16.86
C ARG A 117 -10.29 12.88 -16.03
N ALA A 118 -9.56 11.85 -16.45
CA ALA A 118 -9.50 10.58 -15.72
C ALA A 118 -8.82 10.77 -14.36
N LEU A 119 -7.63 11.37 -14.33
CA LEU A 119 -6.94 11.64 -13.06
C LEU A 119 -7.75 12.62 -12.19
N ALA A 120 -8.36 13.65 -12.81
CA ALA A 120 -9.20 14.60 -12.10
C ALA A 120 -10.42 13.93 -11.43
N LEU A 121 -11.01 12.91 -12.05
CA LEU A 121 -12.09 12.14 -11.44
C LEU A 121 -11.58 11.22 -10.33
N LEU A 122 -10.57 10.43 -10.64
CA LEU A 122 -10.05 9.39 -9.73
C LEU A 122 -9.40 9.97 -8.45
N THR A 123 -8.88 11.21 -8.51
CA THR A 123 -8.25 11.87 -7.34
C THR A 123 -9.20 12.75 -6.53
N ARG A 124 -10.49 12.79 -6.86
CA ARG A 124 -11.49 13.45 -6.00
C ARG A 124 -11.66 12.66 -4.70
N PRO A 125 -11.55 13.27 -3.50
CA PRO A 125 -11.69 12.57 -2.23
C PRO A 125 -12.95 11.69 -2.13
N ARG A 126 -14.07 12.16 -2.64
CA ARG A 126 -15.35 11.43 -2.67
C ARG A 126 -15.37 10.20 -3.59
N VAL A 127 -14.42 10.10 -4.51
CA VAL A 127 -14.28 8.99 -5.46
C VAL A 127 -13.16 8.07 -4.99
N VAL A 128 -11.98 8.65 -4.71
CA VAL A 128 -10.79 7.85 -4.40
C VAL A 128 -10.93 7.09 -3.08
N LEU A 129 -11.53 7.70 -2.06
CA LEU A 129 -11.66 7.05 -0.74
C LEU A 129 -12.51 5.77 -0.81
N PRO A 130 -13.73 5.78 -1.35
CA PRO A 130 -14.50 4.54 -1.50
C PRO A 130 -13.86 3.54 -2.47
N VAL A 131 -13.19 3.99 -3.54
CA VAL A 131 -12.48 3.09 -4.47
C VAL A 131 -11.30 2.43 -3.76
N TRP A 132 -10.49 3.18 -3.02
CA TRP A 132 -9.37 2.65 -2.26
C TRP A 132 -9.84 1.65 -1.19
N LEU A 133 -10.90 1.99 -0.43
CA LEU A 133 -11.50 1.06 0.53
C LEU A 133 -12.06 -0.20 -0.16
N ALA A 134 -12.70 -0.05 -1.32
CA ALA A 134 -13.23 -1.20 -2.07
C ALA A 134 -12.10 -2.14 -2.54
N VAL A 135 -10.97 -1.60 -3.02
CA VAL A 135 -9.78 -2.40 -3.34
C VAL A 135 -9.24 -3.05 -2.08
N TRP A 136 -9.05 -2.26 -1.00
CA TRP A 136 -8.51 -2.74 0.28
C TRP A 136 -9.31 -3.93 0.83
N TYR A 137 -10.63 -3.80 0.96
CA TYR A 137 -11.49 -4.90 1.42
C TYR A 137 -11.61 -6.01 0.39
N GLY A 138 -11.69 -5.67 -0.90
CA GLY A 138 -11.87 -6.62 -1.98
C GLY A 138 -10.75 -7.64 -2.05
N VAL A 139 -9.49 -7.18 -2.03
CA VAL A 139 -8.33 -8.09 -2.08
C VAL A 139 -8.21 -8.95 -0.83
N HIS A 140 -8.74 -8.52 0.31
CA HIS A 140 -8.72 -9.26 1.57
C HIS A 140 -9.95 -10.18 1.79
N LEU A 141 -10.89 -10.28 0.83
CA LEU A 141 -11.97 -11.26 0.91
C LEU A 141 -11.41 -12.69 0.91
N PRO A 142 -11.70 -13.52 1.93
CA PRO A 142 -11.04 -14.83 2.07
C PRO A 142 -11.11 -15.72 0.82
N VAL A 143 -12.25 -15.71 0.13
CA VAL A 143 -12.43 -16.51 -1.11
C VAL A 143 -11.51 -16.01 -2.23
N LEU A 144 -11.44 -14.68 -2.42
CA LEU A 144 -10.61 -14.09 -3.47
C LEU A 144 -9.13 -14.23 -3.15
N TYR A 145 -8.76 -14.00 -1.90
CA TYR A 145 -7.39 -14.11 -1.38
C TYR A 145 -6.83 -15.54 -1.55
N ASP A 146 -7.57 -16.55 -1.09
CA ASP A 146 -7.20 -17.96 -1.24
C ASP A 146 -7.11 -18.38 -2.72
N TYR A 147 -7.93 -17.78 -3.58
CA TYR A 147 -7.90 -18.05 -5.01
C TYR A 147 -6.69 -17.36 -5.67
N ALA A 148 -6.38 -16.12 -5.30
CA ALA A 148 -5.23 -15.37 -5.82
C ALA A 148 -3.89 -16.08 -5.51
N LEU A 149 -3.72 -16.58 -4.28
CA LEU A 149 -2.52 -17.35 -3.89
C LEU A 149 -2.29 -18.65 -4.70
N ARG A 150 -3.33 -19.12 -5.38
CA ARG A 150 -3.24 -20.31 -6.25
C ARG A 150 -3.11 -19.97 -7.74
N HIS A 151 -3.26 -18.68 -8.10
CA HIS A 151 -3.28 -18.20 -9.48
C HIS A 151 -2.39 -16.96 -9.64
N PRO A 152 -1.11 -17.11 -10.04
CA PRO A 152 -0.14 -16.01 -10.09
C PRO A 152 -0.62 -14.78 -10.86
N TRP A 153 -1.40 -14.94 -11.94
CA TRP A 153 -1.93 -13.80 -12.69
C TRP A 153 -2.90 -12.94 -11.86
N LEU A 154 -3.70 -13.57 -10.99
CA LEU A 154 -4.64 -12.84 -10.12
C LEU A 154 -3.91 -12.20 -8.94
N LEU A 155 -2.90 -12.87 -8.38
CA LEU A 155 -2.04 -12.30 -7.36
C LEU A 155 -1.31 -11.05 -7.89
N ASN A 156 -0.78 -11.11 -9.11
CA ASN A 156 -0.19 -9.94 -9.77
C ASN A 156 -1.20 -8.82 -10.01
N LEU A 157 -2.45 -9.15 -10.34
CA LEU A 157 -3.51 -8.16 -10.48
C LEU A 157 -3.86 -7.51 -9.13
N GLU A 158 -3.90 -8.28 -8.06
CA GLU A 158 -4.11 -7.82 -6.68
C GLU A 158 -3.02 -6.84 -6.25
N HIS A 159 -1.75 -7.21 -6.37
CA HIS A 159 -0.61 -6.33 -6.07
C HIS A 159 -0.64 -5.06 -6.94
N GLY A 160 -0.92 -5.20 -8.23
CA GLY A 160 -1.07 -4.05 -9.14
C GLY A 160 -2.21 -3.12 -8.75
N ALA A 161 -3.34 -3.67 -8.32
CA ALA A 161 -4.50 -2.90 -7.85
C ALA A 161 -4.19 -2.15 -6.54
N LEU A 162 -3.48 -2.77 -5.59
CA LEU A 162 -3.02 -2.14 -4.35
C LEU A 162 -2.07 -0.96 -4.64
N ILE A 163 -1.07 -1.17 -5.49
CA ILE A 163 -0.13 -0.10 -5.89
C ILE A 163 -0.88 1.05 -6.57
N ALA A 164 -1.75 0.76 -7.53
CA ALA A 164 -2.50 1.76 -8.26
C ALA A 164 -3.47 2.53 -7.35
N ALA A 165 -4.22 1.82 -6.50
CA ALA A 165 -5.13 2.42 -5.53
C ALA A 165 -4.36 3.31 -4.54
N GLY A 166 -3.21 2.86 -4.03
CA GLY A 166 -2.33 3.64 -3.16
C GLY A 166 -1.82 4.91 -3.84
N LEU A 167 -1.34 4.83 -5.09
CA LEU A 167 -0.88 6.01 -5.84
C LEU A 167 -1.99 7.05 -6.02
N VAL A 168 -3.20 6.61 -6.38
CA VAL A 168 -4.34 7.50 -6.56
C VAL A 168 -4.83 8.06 -5.23
N PHE A 169 -4.79 7.25 -4.14
CA PHE A 169 -5.15 7.65 -2.78
C PHE A 169 -4.22 8.73 -2.22
N TRP A 170 -2.91 8.56 -2.33
CA TRP A 170 -1.92 9.49 -1.81
C TRP A 170 -1.71 10.74 -2.69
N TRP A 171 -2.19 10.70 -3.95
CA TRP A 171 -2.06 11.83 -4.85
C TRP A 171 -2.69 13.13 -4.31
N PRO A 172 -3.98 13.20 -3.90
CA PRO A 172 -4.58 14.43 -3.39
C PRO A 172 -4.04 14.86 -2.02
N VAL A 173 -3.36 13.96 -1.31
CA VAL A 173 -2.70 14.29 -0.04
C VAL A 173 -1.47 15.16 -0.27
N PHE A 174 -0.65 14.84 -1.28
CA PHE A 174 0.64 15.52 -1.52
C PHE A 174 0.70 16.35 -2.80
N SER A 175 -0.38 16.40 -3.57
CA SER A 175 -0.48 17.21 -4.80
C SER A 175 -1.68 18.15 -4.75
N ASP A 176 -1.45 19.41 -5.10
CA ASP A 176 -2.52 20.42 -5.24
C ASP A 176 -3.21 20.35 -6.61
N LEU A 177 -2.81 19.43 -7.47
CA LEU A 177 -3.33 19.25 -8.82
C LEU A 177 -3.91 17.85 -9.01
N PRO A 178 -5.04 17.73 -9.72
CA PRO A 178 -5.87 18.79 -10.30
C PRO A 178 -6.79 19.47 -9.26
N HIS A 179 -6.80 19.02 -7.99
CA HIS A 179 -7.66 19.54 -6.92
C HIS A 179 -6.81 19.96 -5.73
N ARG A 180 -6.86 21.26 -5.39
CA ARG A 180 -6.25 21.74 -4.16
C ARG A 180 -7.17 21.44 -2.98
N LEU A 181 -6.66 20.73 -1.99
CA LEU A 181 -7.33 20.45 -0.73
C LEU A 181 -6.75 21.33 0.38
N SER A 182 -7.59 21.86 1.25
CA SER A 182 -7.12 22.53 2.49
C SER A 182 -6.54 21.50 3.47
N SER A 183 -5.71 21.95 4.42
CA SER A 183 -5.13 21.12 5.47
C SER A 183 -6.21 20.40 6.28
N ALA A 184 -7.32 21.07 6.60
CA ALA A 184 -8.46 20.48 7.28
C ALA A 184 -9.12 19.35 6.49
N VAL A 185 -9.32 19.53 5.18
CA VAL A 185 -9.90 18.48 4.32
C VAL A 185 -8.98 17.26 4.21
N ARG A 186 -7.65 17.47 4.14
CA ARG A 186 -6.67 16.37 4.16
C ARG A 186 -6.70 15.60 5.47
N LEU A 187 -6.84 16.28 6.60
CA LEU A 187 -7.01 15.64 7.92
C LEU A 187 -8.26 14.76 7.98
N VAL A 188 -9.40 15.30 7.57
CA VAL A 188 -10.67 14.54 7.54
C VAL A 188 -10.57 13.35 6.59
N TYR A 189 -9.97 13.53 5.42
CA TYR A 189 -9.77 12.49 4.42
C TYR A 189 -8.90 11.34 4.96
N LEU A 190 -7.76 11.66 5.57
CA LEU A 190 -6.85 10.68 6.17
C LEU A 190 -7.50 9.98 7.38
N GLY A 191 -8.17 10.74 8.26
CA GLY A 191 -8.89 10.19 9.40
C GLY A 191 -10.00 9.23 9.00
N ALA A 192 -10.80 9.57 7.98
CA ALA A 192 -11.85 8.72 7.45
C ALA A 192 -11.27 7.45 6.78
N ALA A 193 -10.15 7.57 6.07
CA ALA A 193 -9.46 6.44 5.46
C ALA A 193 -8.95 5.47 6.53
N TYR A 194 -8.23 5.97 7.54
CA TYR A 194 -7.74 5.16 8.64
C TYR A 194 -8.88 4.46 9.39
N ALA A 195 -9.91 5.21 9.79
CA ALA A 195 -11.06 4.65 10.48
C ALA A 195 -11.76 3.57 9.64
N GLY A 196 -11.94 3.82 8.33
CA GLY A 196 -12.56 2.88 7.42
C GLY A 196 -11.74 1.59 7.24
N SER A 197 -10.41 1.68 7.10
CA SER A 197 -9.53 0.52 6.90
C SER A 197 -9.29 -0.29 8.18
N ALA A 198 -9.31 0.37 9.35
CA ALA A 198 -9.04 -0.26 10.64
C ALA A 198 -9.99 -1.42 10.99
N PHE A 199 -11.24 -1.38 10.53
CA PHE A 199 -12.21 -2.46 10.79
C PHE A 199 -11.73 -3.82 10.27
N LEU A 200 -11.07 -3.85 9.13
CA LEU A 200 -10.49 -5.09 8.59
C LEU A 200 -9.39 -5.62 9.51
N SER A 201 -8.46 -4.77 9.89
CA SER A 201 -7.36 -5.14 10.80
C SER A 201 -7.90 -5.63 12.15
N LEU A 202 -8.89 -4.94 12.72
CA LEU A 202 -9.53 -5.34 13.97
C LEU A 202 -10.24 -6.70 13.83
N ALA A 203 -10.90 -6.97 12.70
CA ALA A 203 -11.50 -8.26 12.44
C ALA A 203 -10.46 -9.38 12.43
N LEU A 204 -9.27 -9.16 11.82
CA LEU A 204 -8.17 -10.12 11.84
C LEU A 204 -7.57 -10.29 13.23
N ILE A 205 -7.41 -9.20 14.01
CA ILE A 205 -6.84 -9.21 15.37
C ILE A 205 -7.71 -10.02 16.33
N PHE A 206 -9.02 -9.77 16.31
CA PHE A 206 -9.94 -10.32 17.32
C PHE A 206 -10.64 -11.62 16.88
N SER A 207 -10.36 -12.12 15.69
CA SER A 207 -10.93 -13.39 15.25
C SER A 207 -10.43 -14.56 16.09
N ALA A 208 -11.35 -15.38 16.54
CA ALA A 208 -11.06 -16.63 17.26
C ALA A 208 -10.65 -17.78 16.33
N ARG A 209 -10.69 -17.59 15.00
CA ARG A 209 -10.33 -18.59 13.99
C ARG A 209 -9.65 -17.94 12.80
N ALA A 210 -8.86 -18.71 12.07
CA ALA A 210 -8.29 -18.27 10.80
C ALA A 210 -9.41 -18.11 9.74
N PHE A 211 -9.27 -17.08 8.90
CA PHE A 211 -10.21 -16.81 7.78
C PHE A 211 -9.74 -17.43 6.48
N TYR A 212 -8.41 -17.58 6.31
CA TYR A 212 -7.78 -17.95 5.04
C TYR A 212 -7.39 -19.42 5.03
N GLY A 213 -8.17 -20.21 4.30
CA GLY A 213 -7.97 -21.67 4.19
C GLY A 213 -6.63 -22.04 3.55
N PHE A 214 -6.07 -21.18 2.70
CA PHE A 214 -4.74 -21.37 2.14
C PHE A 214 -3.69 -21.45 3.25
N TYR A 215 -3.69 -20.50 4.17
CA TYR A 215 -2.72 -20.45 5.28
C TYR A 215 -3.02 -21.46 6.39
N GLU A 216 -4.26 -21.97 6.50
CA GLU A 216 -4.53 -23.13 7.37
C GLU A 216 -3.78 -24.38 6.90
N ALA A 217 -3.63 -24.55 5.58
CA ALA A 217 -2.96 -25.68 4.96
C ALA A 217 -1.46 -25.47 4.70
N ALA A 218 -0.96 -24.24 4.76
CA ALA A 218 0.43 -23.89 4.47
C ALA A 218 1.42 -24.49 5.49
N PRO A 219 2.67 -24.79 5.08
CA PRO A 219 3.73 -25.19 6.01
C PRO A 219 3.97 -24.12 7.06
N ARG A 220 4.25 -24.52 8.29
CA ARG A 220 4.42 -23.59 9.40
C ARG A 220 5.89 -23.21 9.61
N LEU A 221 6.14 -21.91 9.76
CA LEU A 221 7.42 -21.36 10.21
C LEU A 221 7.30 -20.91 11.67
N TRP A 222 8.37 -21.05 12.42
CA TRP A 222 8.52 -20.58 13.81
C TRP A 222 7.40 -21.03 14.76
N GLY A 223 6.72 -22.14 14.48
CA GLY A 223 5.66 -22.68 15.33
C GLY A 223 4.39 -21.82 15.41
N LEU A 224 4.20 -20.86 14.52
CA LEU A 224 3.01 -20.02 14.49
C LEU A 224 1.81 -20.83 14.01
N SER A 225 0.72 -20.86 14.78
CA SER A 225 -0.55 -21.39 14.31
C SER A 225 -1.20 -20.44 13.30
N PRO A 226 -2.07 -20.93 12.39
CA PRO A 226 -2.75 -20.08 11.42
C PRO A 226 -3.50 -18.90 12.04
N GLN A 227 -4.14 -19.11 13.18
CA GLN A 227 -4.83 -18.06 13.91
C GLN A 227 -3.86 -17.00 14.47
N LYS A 228 -2.75 -17.42 15.12
CA LYS A 228 -1.76 -16.48 15.66
C LYS A 228 -1.09 -15.69 14.55
N ASP A 229 -0.78 -16.31 13.43
CA ASP A 229 -0.24 -15.69 12.24
C ASP A 229 -1.19 -14.58 11.73
N GLN A 230 -2.49 -14.88 11.61
CA GLN A 230 -3.52 -13.90 11.22
C GLN A 230 -3.64 -12.75 12.23
N ASN A 231 -3.69 -13.05 13.54
CA ASN A 231 -3.82 -12.01 14.56
C ASN A 231 -2.59 -11.07 14.54
N LEU A 232 -1.37 -11.63 14.40
CA LEU A 232 -0.15 -10.84 14.25
C LEU A 232 -0.16 -10.01 12.96
N GLY A 233 -0.64 -10.58 11.87
CA GLY A 233 -0.82 -9.86 10.61
C GLY A 233 -1.77 -8.67 10.74
N GLY A 234 -2.88 -8.86 11.43
CA GLY A 234 -3.83 -7.78 11.73
C GLY A 234 -3.20 -6.69 12.61
N ILE A 235 -2.44 -7.06 13.65
CA ILE A 235 -1.71 -6.10 14.52
C ILE A 235 -0.69 -5.30 13.69
N LEU A 236 0.09 -5.99 12.86
CA LEU A 236 1.07 -5.35 11.99
C LEU A 236 0.40 -4.37 11.04
N MET A 237 -0.63 -4.81 10.31
CA MET A 237 -1.34 -4.00 9.33
C MET A 237 -1.97 -2.74 9.96
N ASN A 238 -2.60 -2.88 11.15
CA ASN A 238 -3.17 -1.74 11.85
C ASN A 238 -2.10 -0.78 12.40
N GLY A 239 -1.03 -1.32 12.99
CA GLY A 239 0.06 -0.53 13.56
C GLY A 239 0.81 0.26 12.49
N GLU A 240 1.05 -0.35 11.35
CA GLU A 240 1.68 0.26 10.19
C GLU A 240 0.85 1.41 9.64
N GLN A 241 -0.43 1.16 9.37
CA GLN A 241 -1.33 2.20 8.89
C GLN A 241 -1.43 3.35 9.90
N LEU A 242 -1.56 3.03 11.20
CA LEU A 242 -1.55 4.05 12.25
C LEU A 242 -0.30 4.94 12.17
N ALA A 243 0.88 4.34 12.03
CA ALA A 243 2.14 5.09 11.97
C ALA A 243 2.21 6.01 10.74
N VAL A 244 1.91 5.49 9.54
CA VAL A 244 1.97 6.25 8.29
C VAL A 244 0.94 7.38 8.27
N PHE A 245 -0.30 7.07 8.64
CA PHE A 245 -1.37 8.06 8.66
C PHE A 245 -1.15 9.11 9.76
N PHE A 246 -0.65 8.69 10.93
CA PHE A 246 -0.32 9.61 12.02
C PHE A 246 0.75 10.63 11.61
N VAL A 247 1.82 10.21 10.93
CA VAL A 247 2.85 11.12 10.42
C VAL A 247 2.26 12.12 9.43
N ALA A 248 1.45 11.65 8.47
CA ALA A 248 0.82 12.51 7.49
C ALA A 248 -0.19 13.49 8.14
N MET A 249 -1.02 12.99 9.06
CA MET A 249 -1.98 13.82 9.79
C MET A 249 -1.30 14.86 10.68
N SER A 250 -0.22 14.49 11.38
CA SER A 250 0.56 15.42 12.20
C SER A 250 1.13 16.57 11.37
N TYR A 251 1.65 16.27 10.18
CA TYR A 251 2.13 17.28 9.25
C TYR A 251 1.02 18.29 8.88
N PHE A 252 -0.16 17.82 8.49
CA PHE A 252 -1.27 18.69 8.09
C PHE A 252 -1.92 19.40 9.29
N LEU A 253 -1.89 18.81 10.48
CA LEU A 253 -2.33 19.49 11.71
C LEU A 253 -1.43 20.69 12.02
N LEU A 254 -0.12 20.51 11.99
CA LEU A 254 0.83 21.61 12.20
C LEU A 254 0.68 22.70 11.14
N GLN A 255 0.45 22.31 9.88
CA GLN A 255 0.17 23.27 8.81
C GLN A 255 -1.13 24.04 9.05
N LEU A 256 -2.20 23.39 9.48
CA LEU A 256 -3.48 24.03 9.80
C LEU A 256 -3.31 25.05 10.93
N LEU A 257 -2.60 24.69 12.01
CA LEU A 257 -2.34 25.60 13.13
C LEU A 257 -1.54 26.84 12.70
N SER A 258 -0.54 26.69 11.82
CA SER A 258 0.20 27.83 11.29
C SER A 258 -0.64 28.73 10.38
N GLU A 259 -1.53 28.17 9.57
CA GLU A 259 -2.48 28.92 8.72
C GLU A 259 -3.44 29.78 9.58
N ASP A 260 -3.90 29.23 10.71
CA ASP A 260 -4.77 29.95 11.65
C ASP A 260 -4.03 31.11 12.35
N GLU A 261 -2.79 30.89 12.83
CA GLU A 261 -1.98 31.95 13.46
C GLU A 261 -1.68 33.10 12.49
N GLU A 262 -1.34 32.80 11.23
CA GLU A 262 -1.10 33.84 10.22
C GLU A 262 -2.36 34.64 9.94
N SER A 263 -3.53 33.98 9.91
CA SER A 263 -4.82 34.65 9.72
C SER A 263 -5.18 35.55 10.88
N GLN A 264 -4.93 35.14 12.12
CA GLN A 264 -5.16 35.99 13.32
C GLN A 264 -4.24 37.22 13.36
N ARG A 265 -2.93 37.02 13.09
CA ARG A 265 -1.97 38.14 13.02
C ARG A 265 -2.36 39.17 11.95
N ALA A 266 -2.88 38.71 10.81
CA ALA A 266 -3.35 39.60 9.75
C ALA A 266 -4.62 40.39 10.13
N LEU A 267 -5.44 39.89 11.04
CA LEU A 267 -6.61 40.60 11.59
C LEU A 267 -6.22 41.60 12.70
N GLU A 268 -5.27 41.25 13.57
CA GLU A 268 -4.77 42.10 14.65
C GLU A 268 -3.92 43.27 14.15
N GLY A 269 -3.27 43.15 13.00
CA GLY A 269 -2.45 44.19 12.37
C GLY A 269 -3.23 45.21 11.51
N ARG A 270 -4.58 45.08 11.47
CA ARG A 270 -5.49 46.02 10.82
C ARG A 270 -6.18 46.92 11.82
#